data_b8890fbf3c55dfc932213b860e00bb48
#
_entry.id   b8890fbf3c55dfc932213b860e00bb48
#
_cell.length_a   1.000
_cell.length_b   1.000
_cell.length_c   1.000
_cell.angle_alpha   90.00
_cell.angle_beta   90.00
_cell.angle_gamma   90.00
#
_symmetry.space_group_name_H-M   'P 1'
#
loop_
_entity.id
_entity.type
_entity.pdbx_description
1 polymer ?
#
loop_
_entity_poly.entity_id
_entity_poly.type
_entity_poly.pdbx_seq_one_letter_code
_entity_poly.pdbx_strand_id
1 'polypeptide(L)'
;MSEKNEKGHMSRRDFIRKGSYVAGGAIGGGILGGYLTQYMDKKPNVDVGKGQVERYTQALMYFSNPEDFKVLSQASERIFPEDELGPGAIELDVPYYIDHQLAGTWGNNARDYMMGPFYKGLETQGFQSHLRRNEIFSQGIAKIQSYSQDKYKKKFTELADNEQDEVLAAFEAGKVSMQGVTSSDFFDLLKRAVIEGVYADPLYGGNRDMGGWKMKEYPGNQMSYLDKIGAKDFLVIEPSSLHSHMPEQHKKQQ
;
A
#
# COMPACT_ATOMS: atom_id res chain seq x y z
N MET A 1 -6.00 -4.14 40.27
CA MET A 1 -5.21 -3.36 39.29
C MET A 1 -4.70 -4.34 38.27
N SER A 2 -5.32 -4.34 37.11
CA SER A 2 -5.04 -5.28 36.03
C SER A 2 -4.32 -4.51 34.93
N GLU A 3 -3.03 -4.75 34.75
CA GLU A 3 -2.25 -4.19 33.63
C GLU A 3 -2.62 -4.95 32.35
N LYS A 4 -3.21 -4.21 31.42
CA LYS A 4 -3.45 -4.65 30.07
C LYS A 4 -2.13 -4.68 29.30
N ASN A 5 -1.72 -5.87 28.91
CA ASN A 5 -0.58 -6.14 28.03
C ASN A 5 -0.95 -5.71 26.60
N GLU A 6 -0.51 -4.54 26.16
CA GLU A 6 -0.72 -4.05 24.79
C GLU A 6 0.23 -4.77 23.84
N LYS A 7 -0.34 -5.57 22.96
CA LYS A 7 0.36 -6.19 21.83
C LYS A 7 0.79 -5.08 20.88
N GLY A 8 2.09 -5.01 20.59
CA GLY A 8 2.69 -3.99 19.70
C GLY A 8 2.31 -4.15 18.23
N HIS A 9 1.06 -3.91 17.91
CA HIS A 9 0.59 -3.73 16.55
C HIS A 9 0.81 -2.27 16.17
N MET A 10 1.62 -2.02 15.14
CA MET A 10 1.90 -0.66 14.68
C MET A 10 0.66 -0.12 13.94
N SER A 11 0.06 0.95 14.45
CA SER A 11 -1.11 1.57 13.80
C SER A 11 -0.68 2.31 12.53
N ARG A 12 -1.64 2.51 11.58
CA ARG A 12 -1.45 3.35 10.37
C ARG A 12 -0.83 4.70 10.70
N ARG A 13 -1.25 5.29 11.81
CA ARG A 13 -0.80 6.59 12.29
C ARG A 13 0.67 6.57 12.69
N ASP A 14 1.13 5.47 13.31
CA ASP A 14 2.51 5.30 13.72
C ASP A 14 3.43 5.02 12.53
N PHE A 15 2.96 4.26 11.53
CA PHE A 15 3.71 4.02 10.30
C PHE A 15 3.92 5.32 9.51
N ILE A 16 2.84 6.08 9.25
CA ILE A 16 2.90 7.36 8.53
C ILE A 16 3.73 8.40 9.32
N ARG A 17 3.62 8.41 10.64
CA ARG A 17 4.33 9.36 11.51
C ARG A 17 5.81 9.03 11.65
N LYS A 18 6.19 7.76 11.70
CA LYS A 18 7.60 7.32 11.78
C LYS A 18 8.32 7.52 10.45
N GLY A 19 7.67 7.30 9.31
CA GLY A 19 8.22 7.62 7.99
C GLY A 19 8.59 9.09 7.81
N SER A 20 7.86 10.00 8.46
CA SER A 20 8.18 11.45 8.43
C SER A 20 9.41 11.83 9.25
N TYR A 21 9.82 11.02 10.25
CA TYR A 21 10.97 11.32 11.10
C TYR A 21 12.31 10.78 10.58
N VAL A 22 12.28 9.79 9.66
CA VAL A 22 13.50 9.18 9.11
C VAL A 22 14.18 10.12 8.09
N ALA A 23 13.43 10.99 7.45
CA ALA A 23 13.98 12.00 6.54
C ALA A 23 14.78 13.12 7.24
N GLY A 24 14.71 13.22 8.58
CA GLY A 24 15.38 14.28 9.38
C GLY A 24 16.44 13.79 10.36
N GLY A 25 16.73 12.48 10.47
CA GLY A 25 17.49 11.94 11.61
C GLY A 25 18.60 10.96 11.30
N ALA A 26 19.56 11.31 10.43
CA ALA A 26 20.73 10.46 10.15
C ALA A 26 21.86 10.55 11.20
N ILE A 27 21.60 11.06 12.42
CA ILE A 27 22.60 11.13 13.50
C ILE A 27 21.93 10.71 14.81
N GLY A 28 21.99 9.42 15.18
CA GLY A 28 21.58 8.98 16.52
C GLY A 28 21.12 7.52 16.70
N GLY A 29 21.11 6.70 15.69
CA GLY A 29 20.47 5.37 15.69
C GLY A 29 21.29 4.18 16.22
N GLY A 30 22.35 4.38 17.01
CA GLY A 30 23.26 3.30 17.41
C GLY A 30 22.97 2.60 18.76
N ILE A 31 22.03 3.07 19.58
CA ILE A 31 21.94 2.60 20.99
C ILE A 31 20.61 1.91 21.36
N LEU A 32 19.58 1.93 20.53
CA LEU A 32 18.27 1.34 20.87
C LEU A 32 17.96 -0.03 20.28
N GLY A 33 18.87 -0.61 19.48
CA GLY A 33 18.68 -1.95 18.88
C GLY A 33 18.85 -3.14 19.83
N GLY A 34 19.38 -2.94 21.02
CA GLY A 34 19.78 -4.04 21.93
C GLY A 34 18.73 -4.47 22.95
N TYR A 35 17.63 -3.74 23.13
CA TYR A 35 16.69 -4.00 24.25
C TYR A 35 15.41 -4.75 23.85
N LEU A 36 15.15 -5.02 22.59
CA LEU A 36 13.88 -5.63 22.14
C LEU A 36 13.92 -7.14 21.90
N THR A 37 15.10 -7.78 22.02
CA THR A 37 15.22 -9.24 21.75
C THR A 37 14.87 -10.15 22.94
N GLN A 38 14.50 -9.62 24.09
CA GLN A 38 14.36 -10.42 25.32
C GLN A 38 12.92 -10.76 25.75
N TYR A 39 11.89 -10.37 24.98
CA TYR A 39 10.48 -10.56 25.38
C TYR A 39 9.61 -11.37 24.40
N MET A 40 10.19 -12.24 23.58
CA MET A 40 9.39 -13.08 22.68
C MET A 40 9.53 -14.56 23.01
N ASP A 41 8.94 -15.01 24.10
CA ASP A 41 8.67 -16.44 24.28
C ASP A 41 7.16 -16.69 24.50
N LYS A 42 6.67 -17.69 23.72
CA LYS A 42 5.36 -18.38 23.80
C LYS A 42 4.20 -17.81 23.01
N LYS A 43 4.11 -18.25 21.75
CA LYS A 43 2.81 -18.34 21.04
C LYS A 43 2.20 -19.73 21.25
N PRO A 44 0.90 -19.83 21.49
CA PRO A 44 0.21 -21.12 21.46
C PRO A 44 0.13 -21.64 20.03
N ASN A 45 0.41 -22.92 19.89
CA ASN A 45 0.32 -23.69 18.65
C ASN A 45 -1.13 -23.74 18.19
N VAL A 46 -1.50 -23.04 17.14
CA VAL A 46 -2.77 -23.21 16.45
C VAL A 46 -2.50 -23.99 15.18
N ASP A 47 -2.90 -25.25 15.22
CA ASP A 47 -2.92 -26.15 14.08
C ASP A 47 -3.94 -25.62 13.04
N VAL A 48 -3.47 -25.02 11.97
CA VAL A 48 -4.30 -24.59 10.84
C VAL A 48 -4.01 -25.50 9.66
N GLY A 49 -4.43 -26.75 9.79
CA GLY A 49 -4.55 -27.66 8.67
C GLY A 49 -5.83 -27.40 7.88
N LYS A 50 -5.87 -26.38 7.07
CA LYS A 50 -6.75 -26.24 5.90
C LYS A 50 -6.04 -25.35 4.90
N GLY A 51 -5.64 -25.90 3.78
CA GLY A 51 -5.14 -25.14 2.65
C GLY A 51 -6.11 -23.99 2.36
N GLN A 52 -5.68 -22.75 2.60
CA GLN A 52 -6.45 -21.59 2.17
C GLN A 52 -6.48 -21.63 0.65
N VAL A 53 -7.65 -21.91 0.11
CA VAL A 53 -7.92 -21.64 -1.30
C VAL A 53 -7.82 -20.13 -1.43
N GLU A 54 -6.75 -19.66 -2.06
CA GLU A 54 -6.57 -18.23 -2.37
C GLU A 54 -7.76 -17.79 -3.23
N ARG A 55 -8.62 -16.95 -2.67
CA ARG A 55 -9.74 -16.38 -3.39
C ARG A 55 -9.28 -15.08 -4.01
N TYR A 56 -9.01 -15.10 -5.30
CA TYR A 56 -8.87 -13.87 -6.07
C TYR A 56 -10.24 -13.21 -6.20
N THR A 57 -10.34 -11.96 -5.80
CA THR A 57 -11.59 -11.19 -5.88
C THR A 57 -11.76 -10.52 -7.25
N GLN A 58 -10.65 -10.28 -7.93
CA GLN A 58 -10.59 -9.68 -9.27
C GLN A 58 -9.53 -10.41 -10.12
N ALA A 59 -9.57 -10.21 -11.43
CA ALA A 59 -8.55 -10.74 -12.34
C ALA A 59 -7.27 -9.92 -12.25
N LEU A 60 -6.11 -10.58 -12.27
CA LEU A 60 -4.81 -9.92 -12.40
C LEU A 60 -4.61 -9.48 -13.85
N MET A 61 -4.15 -8.25 -14.05
CA MET A 61 -3.92 -7.65 -15.36
C MET A 61 -2.44 -7.46 -15.69
N TYR A 62 -1.62 -7.22 -14.68
CA TYR A 62 -0.19 -6.95 -14.83
C TYR A 62 0.68 -8.10 -14.33
N PHE A 63 0.49 -8.53 -13.08
CA PHE A 63 1.30 -9.58 -12.50
C PHE A 63 0.86 -10.96 -13.00
N SER A 64 1.69 -11.58 -13.85
CA SER A 64 1.47 -12.95 -14.31
C SER A 64 1.90 -14.02 -13.29
N ASN A 65 2.80 -13.64 -12.37
CA ASN A 65 3.28 -14.49 -11.28
C ASN A 65 2.51 -14.20 -9.99
N PRO A 66 1.70 -15.15 -9.48
CA PRO A 66 0.96 -14.96 -8.23
C PRO A 66 1.84 -14.64 -7.01
N GLU A 67 3.08 -15.12 -6.97
CA GLU A 67 4.00 -14.84 -5.85
C GLU A 67 4.39 -13.36 -5.81
N ASP A 68 4.59 -12.72 -6.96
CA ASP A 68 4.89 -11.28 -7.03
C ASP A 68 3.70 -10.44 -6.57
N PHE A 69 2.49 -10.86 -6.94
CA PHE A 69 1.26 -10.23 -6.44
C PHE A 69 1.08 -10.40 -4.93
N LYS A 70 1.47 -11.54 -4.35
CA LYS A 70 1.47 -11.73 -2.90
C LYS A 70 2.45 -10.80 -2.19
N VAL A 71 3.65 -10.62 -2.75
CA VAL A 71 4.63 -9.66 -2.21
C VAL A 71 4.06 -8.25 -2.23
N LEU A 72 3.45 -7.83 -3.35
CA LEU A 72 2.74 -6.55 -3.45
C LEU A 72 1.64 -6.43 -2.39
N SER A 73 0.81 -7.47 -2.24
CA SER A 73 -0.31 -7.47 -1.30
C SER A 73 0.16 -7.28 0.14
N GLN A 74 1.16 -8.03 0.57
CA GLN A 74 1.70 -7.91 1.92
C GLN A 74 2.44 -6.59 2.13
N ALA A 75 3.20 -6.11 1.15
CA ALA A 75 3.84 -4.80 1.23
C ALA A 75 2.80 -3.67 1.35
N SER A 76 1.69 -3.77 0.61
CA SER A 76 0.58 -2.83 0.70
C SER A 76 -0.08 -2.85 2.08
N GLU A 77 -0.31 -4.05 2.64
CA GLU A 77 -0.87 -4.22 3.98
C GLU A 77 0.04 -3.66 5.08
N ARG A 78 1.38 -3.79 4.93
CA ARG A 78 2.31 -3.16 5.89
C ARG A 78 2.29 -1.65 5.82
N ILE A 79 2.04 -1.06 4.64
CA ILE A 79 1.93 0.39 4.45
C ILE A 79 0.60 0.94 4.98
N PHE A 80 -0.48 0.19 4.79
CA PHE A 80 -1.82 0.55 5.24
C PHE A 80 -2.48 -0.65 5.91
N PRO A 81 -2.09 -0.96 7.17
CA PRO A 81 -2.58 -2.13 7.88
C PRO A 81 -4.01 -1.94 8.38
N GLU A 82 -4.73 -3.05 8.59
CA GLU A 82 -5.96 -3.07 9.36
C GLU A 82 -5.70 -2.57 10.79
N ASP A 83 -6.58 -1.73 11.30
CA ASP A 83 -6.56 -1.24 12.68
C ASP A 83 -8.00 -0.96 13.20
N GLU A 84 -8.10 -0.36 14.38
CA GLU A 84 -9.38 0.01 15.01
C GLU A 84 -10.24 1.00 14.20
N LEU A 85 -9.64 1.70 13.22
CA LEU A 85 -10.33 2.66 12.36
C LEU A 85 -11.01 1.99 11.17
N GLY A 86 -10.56 0.80 10.78
CA GLY A 86 -11.18 0.05 9.68
C GLY A 86 -10.21 -0.88 8.93
N PRO A 87 -10.64 -1.36 7.75
CA PRO A 87 -9.96 -2.39 6.96
C PRO A 87 -8.58 -1.97 6.46
N GLY A 88 -7.68 -2.93 6.29
CA GLY A 88 -6.35 -2.76 5.70
C GLY A 88 -6.37 -2.74 4.17
N ALA A 89 -5.18 -2.60 3.57
CA ALA A 89 -5.02 -2.51 2.13
C ALA A 89 -5.51 -3.76 1.39
N ILE A 90 -5.30 -4.96 1.98
CA ILE A 90 -5.74 -6.23 1.36
C ILE A 90 -7.26 -6.29 1.33
N GLU A 91 -7.93 -5.99 2.44
CA GLU A 91 -9.40 -6.03 2.53
C GLU A 91 -10.04 -4.99 1.63
N LEU A 92 -9.38 -3.84 1.43
CA LEU A 92 -9.80 -2.78 0.51
C LEU A 92 -9.47 -3.07 -0.97
N ASP A 93 -8.96 -4.25 -1.33
CA ASP A 93 -8.55 -4.60 -2.70
C ASP A 93 -7.48 -3.68 -3.32
N VAL A 94 -6.71 -2.96 -2.49
CA VAL A 94 -5.66 -2.04 -2.97
C VAL A 94 -4.63 -2.72 -3.87
N PRO A 95 -4.18 -3.97 -3.62
CA PRO A 95 -3.25 -4.64 -4.53
C PRO A 95 -3.80 -4.80 -5.95
N TYR A 96 -5.11 -5.04 -6.12
CA TYR A 96 -5.75 -5.10 -7.45
C TYR A 96 -5.80 -3.74 -8.13
N TYR A 97 -6.09 -2.68 -7.36
CA TYR A 97 -5.98 -1.32 -7.89
C TYR A 97 -4.60 -1.07 -8.49
N ILE A 98 -3.54 -1.40 -7.76
CA ILE A 98 -2.16 -1.21 -8.22
C ILE A 98 -1.88 -2.06 -9.44
N ASP A 99 -2.26 -3.32 -9.45
CA ASP A 99 -2.09 -4.24 -10.59
C ASP A 99 -2.75 -3.70 -11.86
N HIS A 100 -3.99 -3.23 -11.76
CA HIS A 100 -4.74 -2.64 -12.88
C HIS A 100 -4.10 -1.33 -13.37
N GLN A 101 -3.64 -0.46 -12.46
CA GLN A 101 -2.93 0.76 -12.83
C GLN A 101 -1.61 0.47 -13.54
N LEU A 102 -0.88 -0.57 -13.12
CA LEU A 102 0.38 -0.98 -13.76
C LEU A 102 0.17 -1.53 -15.18
N ALA A 103 -0.92 -2.22 -15.42
CA ALA A 103 -1.31 -2.69 -16.76
C ALA A 103 -1.75 -1.54 -17.68
N GLY A 104 -2.23 -0.44 -17.11
CA GLY A 104 -2.82 0.69 -17.81
C GLY A 104 -1.84 1.77 -18.25
N THR A 105 -2.43 2.91 -18.60
CA THR A 105 -1.68 4.11 -19.08
C THR A 105 -0.76 4.70 -18.01
N TRP A 106 -1.10 4.58 -16.74
CA TRP A 106 -0.27 5.05 -15.64
C TRP A 106 1.02 4.23 -15.52
N GLY A 107 0.93 2.92 -15.55
CA GLY A 107 2.08 2.02 -15.50
C GLY A 107 3.03 2.20 -16.68
N ASN A 108 2.48 2.45 -17.86
CA ASN A 108 3.25 2.69 -19.09
C ASN A 108 3.76 4.13 -19.26
N ASN A 109 3.49 5.03 -18.32
CA ASN A 109 3.82 6.46 -18.42
C ASN A 109 3.29 7.13 -19.70
N ALA A 110 2.12 6.68 -20.22
CA ALA A 110 1.62 7.09 -21.53
C ALA A 110 1.28 8.59 -21.62
N ARG A 111 1.13 9.28 -20.48
CA ARG A 111 0.85 10.72 -20.41
C ARG A 111 2.04 11.54 -19.92
N ASP A 112 3.17 10.89 -19.65
CA ASP A 112 4.37 11.55 -19.16
C ASP A 112 5.36 11.78 -20.32
N TYR A 113 6.14 12.85 -20.22
CA TYR A 113 7.23 13.09 -21.16
C TYR A 113 8.39 12.14 -20.84
N MET A 114 8.64 11.18 -21.74
CA MET A 114 9.62 10.11 -21.54
C MET A 114 10.80 10.18 -22.53
N MET A 115 11.13 11.37 -23.02
CA MET A 115 12.31 11.56 -23.87
C MET A 115 13.45 12.15 -23.06
N GLY A 116 14.65 11.54 -23.21
CA GLY A 116 15.86 12.03 -22.55
C GLY A 116 16.38 13.37 -23.09
N PRO A 117 17.44 13.90 -22.49
CA PRO A 117 18.24 13.30 -21.44
C PRO A 117 17.57 13.37 -20.05
N PHE A 118 17.74 12.30 -19.24
CA PHE A 118 17.21 12.24 -17.88
C PHE A 118 18.28 12.68 -16.89
N TYR A 119 18.03 13.76 -16.17
CA TYR A 119 18.89 14.27 -15.10
C TYR A 119 18.15 14.19 -13.77
N LYS A 120 18.91 14.08 -12.69
CA LYS A 120 18.33 14.18 -11.35
C LYS A 120 17.75 15.59 -11.19
N GLY A 121 16.45 15.68 -11.08
CA GLY A 121 15.73 16.93 -10.85
C GLY A 121 15.81 17.41 -9.40
N LEU A 122 15.22 18.57 -9.13
CA LEU A 122 14.96 19.03 -7.77
C LEU A 122 13.85 18.15 -7.15
N GLU A 123 13.79 18.06 -5.83
CA GLU A 123 12.77 17.30 -5.10
C GLU A 123 11.34 17.67 -5.51
N THR A 124 11.11 18.94 -5.85
CA THR A 124 9.80 19.47 -6.28
C THR A 124 9.44 19.11 -7.71
N GLN A 125 10.38 18.64 -8.53
CA GLN A 125 10.15 18.28 -9.94
C GLN A 125 9.66 16.85 -10.12
N GLY A 126 9.55 16.09 -9.02
CA GLY A 126 9.12 14.71 -9.03
C GLY A 126 10.17 13.76 -9.59
N PHE A 127 9.72 12.58 -9.93
CA PHE A 127 10.58 11.48 -10.34
C PHE A 127 11.03 11.62 -11.79
N GLN A 128 12.34 11.57 -12.01
CA GLN A 128 12.99 11.67 -13.32
C GLN A 128 13.73 10.36 -13.61
N SER A 129 13.09 9.42 -14.28
CA SER A 129 13.69 8.15 -14.69
C SER A 129 13.34 7.80 -16.13
N HIS A 130 14.26 7.09 -16.79
CA HIS A 130 14.00 6.47 -18.09
C HIS A 130 13.14 5.20 -17.97
N LEU A 131 13.00 4.65 -16.76
CA LEU A 131 12.15 3.49 -16.48
C LEU A 131 10.70 3.90 -16.38
N ARG A 132 9.82 3.06 -16.89
CA ARG A 132 8.38 3.19 -16.70
C ARG A 132 7.99 2.74 -15.29
N ARG A 133 6.85 3.20 -14.79
CA ARG A 133 6.36 2.81 -13.46
C ARG A 133 6.20 1.30 -13.31
N ASN A 134 5.67 0.63 -14.33
CA ASN A 134 5.53 -0.82 -14.30
C ASN A 134 6.90 -1.54 -14.23
N GLU A 135 7.92 -1.07 -14.93
CA GLU A 135 9.29 -1.61 -14.85
C GLU A 135 9.89 -1.40 -13.45
N ILE A 136 9.65 -0.23 -12.86
CA ILE A 136 10.08 0.09 -11.48
C ILE A 136 9.40 -0.83 -10.48
N PHE A 137 8.08 -1.05 -10.61
CA PHE A 137 7.34 -1.96 -9.74
C PHE A 137 7.81 -3.41 -9.88
N SER A 138 7.98 -3.92 -11.09
CA SER A 138 8.52 -5.27 -11.31
C SER A 138 9.89 -5.44 -10.65
N GLN A 139 10.79 -4.48 -10.87
CA GLN A 139 12.12 -4.51 -10.25
C GLN A 139 12.04 -4.40 -8.73
N GLY A 140 11.18 -3.50 -8.21
CA GLY A 140 11.02 -3.27 -6.78
C GLY A 140 10.47 -4.50 -6.05
N ILE A 141 9.43 -5.13 -6.58
CA ILE A 141 8.82 -6.35 -6.02
C ILE A 141 9.84 -7.50 -5.99
N ALA A 142 10.53 -7.75 -7.11
CA ALA A 142 11.60 -8.75 -7.18
C ALA A 142 12.73 -8.44 -6.18
N LYS A 143 13.04 -7.15 -5.97
CA LYS A 143 14.09 -6.72 -5.06
C LYS A 143 13.69 -6.84 -3.59
N ILE A 144 12.42 -6.60 -3.23
CA ILE A 144 11.87 -6.90 -1.89
C ILE A 144 12.10 -8.38 -1.57
N GLN A 145 11.75 -9.27 -2.50
CA GLN A 145 11.90 -10.71 -2.33
C GLN A 145 13.38 -11.11 -2.16
N SER A 146 14.26 -10.63 -3.05
CA SER A 146 15.69 -10.98 -2.98
C SER A 146 16.36 -10.42 -1.72
N TYR A 147 16.05 -9.20 -1.31
CA TYR A 147 16.59 -8.59 -0.10
C TYR A 147 16.14 -9.35 1.17
N SER A 148 14.88 -9.79 1.20
CA SER A 148 14.36 -10.63 2.30
C SER A 148 15.10 -11.97 2.36
N GLN A 149 15.30 -12.62 1.21
CA GLN A 149 16.03 -13.87 1.12
C GLN A 149 17.51 -13.72 1.55
N ASP A 150 18.14 -12.60 1.17
CA ASP A 150 19.54 -12.33 1.55
C ASP A 150 19.70 -12.10 3.06
N LYS A 151 18.78 -11.30 3.63
CA LYS A 151 18.86 -10.87 5.04
C LYS A 151 18.34 -11.93 6.02
N TYR A 152 17.19 -12.55 5.72
CA TYR A 152 16.48 -13.44 6.63
C TYR A 152 16.46 -14.90 6.21
N LYS A 153 16.94 -15.23 4.99
CA LYS A 153 16.89 -16.57 4.39
C LYS A 153 15.45 -17.11 4.24
N LYS A 154 14.49 -16.20 4.14
CA LYS A 154 13.06 -16.48 3.98
C LYS A 154 12.48 -15.59 2.88
N LYS A 155 11.36 -16.01 2.30
CA LYS A 155 10.58 -15.16 1.40
C LYS A 155 9.97 -14.01 2.19
N PHE A 156 9.76 -12.85 1.55
CA PHE A 156 9.09 -11.71 2.17
C PHE A 156 7.74 -12.09 2.76
N THR A 157 7.00 -12.94 2.06
CA THR A 157 5.67 -13.44 2.47
C THR A 157 5.70 -14.40 3.66
N GLU A 158 6.88 -14.88 4.07
CA GLU A 158 7.07 -15.78 5.21
C GLU A 158 7.66 -15.05 6.44
N LEU A 159 7.96 -13.76 6.28
CA LEU A 159 8.49 -12.93 7.35
C LEU A 159 7.40 -12.54 8.35
N ALA A 160 7.79 -12.34 9.60
CA ALA A 160 6.92 -11.70 10.58
C ALA A 160 6.73 -10.21 10.23
N ASP A 161 5.65 -9.62 10.71
CA ASP A 161 5.27 -8.24 10.43
C ASP A 161 6.41 -7.23 10.67
N ASN A 162 7.09 -7.35 11.80
CA ASN A 162 8.23 -6.49 12.13
C ASN A 162 9.44 -6.68 11.19
N GLU A 163 9.66 -7.90 10.70
CA GLU A 163 10.72 -8.19 9.72
C GLU A 163 10.36 -7.60 8.35
N GLN A 164 9.08 -7.67 7.95
CA GLN A 164 8.58 -7.03 6.73
C GLN A 164 8.72 -5.50 6.81
N ASP A 165 8.38 -4.90 7.96
CA ASP A 165 8.55 -3.47 8.21
C ASP A 165 10.01 -3.04 8.10
N GLU A 166 10.95 -3.84 8.64
CA GLU A 166 12.39 -3.58 8.50
C GLU A 166 12.87 -3.63 7.04
N VAL A 167 12.32 -4.56 6.24
CA VAL A 167 12.61 -4.62 4.80
C VAL A 167 12.13 -3.33 4.13
N LEU A 168 10.87 -2.96 4.31
CA LEU A 168 10.28 -1.76 3.69
C LEU A 168 10.99 -0.48 4.16
N ALA A 169 11.36 -0.36 5.44
CA ALA A 169 12.15 0.76 5.96
C ALA A 169 13.54 0.86 5.32
N ALA A 170 14.17 -0.28 4.94
CA ALA A 170 15.43 -0.24 4.21
C ALA A 170 15.27 0.33 2.79
N PHE A 171 14.13 0.07 2.13
CA PHE A 171 13.79 0.68 0.83
C PHE A 171 13.53 2.18 0.98
N GLU A 172 12.72 2.59 1.96
CA GLU A 172 12.42 4.00 2.25
C GLU A 172 13.71 4.79 2.51
N ALA A 173 14.64 4.21 3.27
CA ALA A 173 15.92 4.83 3.58
C ALA A 173 16.94 4.84 2.42
N GLY A 174 16.59 4.35 1.23
CA GLY A 174 17.48 4.28 0.07
C GLY A 174 18.65 3.31 0.22
N LYS A 175 18.58 2.35 1.16
CA LYS A 175 19.70 1.43 1.49
C LYS A 175 19.79 0.22 0.56
N VAL A 176 18.79 0.00 -0.29
CA VAL A 176 18.74 -1.15 -1.19
C VAL A 176 19.14 -0.68 -2.59
N SER A 177 20.15 -1.34 -3.18
CA SER A 177 20.58 -0.99 -4.55
C SER A 177 19.58 -1.49 -5.58
N MET A 178 19.13 -0.58 -6.45
CA MET A 178 18.27 -0.84 -7.61
C MET A 178 18.92 -0.28 -8.88
N GLN A 179 18.45 -0.71 -10.06
CA GLN A 179 19.01 -0.27 -11.33
C GLN A 179 18.15 0.85 -11.94
N GLY A 180 18.77 1.99 -12.25
CA GLY A 180 18.11 3.11 -12.91
C GLY A 180 17.10 3.89 -12.07
N VAL A 181 16.92 3.52 -10.80
CA VAL A 181 16.03 4.15 -9.83
C VAL A 181 16.56 3.90 -8.42
N THR A 182 16.28 4.78 -7.47
CA THR A 182 16.60 4.54 -6.06
C THR A 182 15.50 3.69 -5.40
N SER A 183 15.85 2.95 -4.34
CA SER A 183 14.84 2.21 -3.59
C SER A 183 13.86 3.13 -2.86
N SER A 184 14.29 4.33 -2.48
CA SER A 184 13.41 5.35 -1.91
C SER A 184 12.36 5.84 -2.93
N ASP A 185 12.75 6.09 -4.19
CA ASP A 185 11.81 6.48 -5.24
C ASP A 185 10.77 5.38 -5.50
N PHE A 186 11.21 4.10 -5.54
CA PHE A 186 10.28 2.98 -5.65
C PHE A 186 9.34 2.92 -4.45
N PHE A 187 9.86 3.06 -3.23
CA PHE A 187 9.03 3.02 -2.01
C PHE A 187 8.01 4.16 -1.99
N ASP A 188 8.39 5.36 -2.40
CA ASP A 188 7.48 6.51 -2.50
C ASP A 188 6.39 6.27 -3.55
N LEU A 189 6.72 5.66 -4.70
CA LEU A 189 5.73 5.27 -5.70
C LEU A 189 4.78 4.22 -5.15
N LEU A 190 5.29 3.19 -4.46
CA LEU A 190 4.47 2.16 -3.84
C LEU A 190 3.54 2.76 -2.77
N LYS A 191 4.07 3.57 -1.87
CA LYS A 191 3.30 4.24 -0.81
C LYS A 191 2.17 5.11 -1.39
N ARG A 192 2.47 5.90 -2.41
CA ARG A 192 1.46 6.73 -3.11
C ARG A 192 0.39 5.85 -3.75
N ALA A 193 0.76 4.80 -4.47
CA ALA A 193 -0.19 3.91 -5.12
C ALA A 193 -1.08 3.19 -4.10
N VAL A 194 -0.55 2.81 -2.93
CA VAL A 194 -1.35 2.25 -1.83
C VAL A 194 -2.38 3.27 -1.33
N ILE A 195 -1.97 4.51 -1.03
CA ILE A 195 -2.88 5.56 -0.55
C ILE A 195 -3.92 5.91 -1.61
N GLU A 196 -3.52 6.00 -2.88
CA GLU A 196 -4.45 6.22 -3.99
C GLU A 196 -5.49 5.09 -4.07
N GLY A 197 -5.07 3.82 -3.97
CA GLY A 197 -5.97 2.66 -4.01
C GLY A 197 -6.94 2.60 -2.83
N VAL A 198 -6.51 3.02 -1.63
CA VAL A 198 -7.38 3.11 -0.43
C VAL A 198 -8.52 4.11 -0.63
N TYR A 199 -8.28 5.22 -1.34
CA TYR A 199 -9.25 6.30 -1.51
C TYR A 199 -9.74 6.48 -2.95
N ALA A 200 -9.38 5.58 -3.87
CA ALA A 200 -9.91 5.55 -5.22
C ALA A 200 -11.44 5.30 -5.22
N ASP A 201 -12.10 5.63 -6.32
CA ASP A 201 -13.46 5.11 -6.52
C ASP A 201 -13.39 3.59 -6.71
N PRO A 202 -14.28 2.80 -6.07
CA PRO A 202 -14.32 1.34 -6.23
C PRO A 202 -14.37 0.84 -7.66
N LEU A 203 -14.85 1.66 -8.58
CA LEU A 203 -14.83 1.39 -10.03
C LEU A 203 -13.42 1.05 -10.56
N TYR A 204 -12.37 1.54 -9.91
CA TYR A 204 -10.98 1.33 -10.33
C TYR A 204 -10.29 0.16 -9.62
N GLY A 205 -11.04 -0.65 -8.88
CA GLY A 205 -10.56 -1.91 -8.30
C GLY A 205 -10.05 -1.86 -6.86
N GLY A 206 -9.90 -0.65 -6.28
CA GLY A 206 -9.55 -0.46 -4.87
C GLY A 206 -10.74 0.00 -4.03
N ASN A 207 -10.47 0.37 -2.77
CA ASN A 207 -11.47 0.96 -1.86
C ASN A 207 -12.77 0.15 -1.80
N ARG A 208 -12.66 -1.19 -1.72
CA ARG A 208 -13.81 -2.08 -1.69
C ARG A 208 -14.86 -1.58 -0.70
N ASP A 209 -16.13 -1.65 -1.12
CA ASP A 209 -17.29 -1.22 -0.33
C ASP A 209 -17.19 0.23 0.19
N MET A 210 -16.34 1.04 -0.47
CA MET A 210 -16.06 2.43 -0.07
C MET A 210 -15.51 2.52 1.37
N GLY A 211 -14.80 1.49 1.81
CA GLY A 211 -14.29 1.39 3.18
C GLY A 211 -13.34 2.53 3.53
N GLY A 212 -12.44 2.92 2.63
CA GLY A 212 -11.55 4.07 2.79
C GLY A 212 -12.30 5.39 2.92
N TRP A 213 -13.38 5.57 2.13
CA TRP A 213 -14.23 6.76 2.23
C TRP A 213 -15.04 6.81 3.51
N LYS A 214 -15.57 5.67 3.96
CA LYS A 214 -16.29 5.56 5.25
C LYS A 214 -15.41 5.93 6.43
N MET A 215 -14.14 5.50 6.44
CA MET A 215 -13.17 5.89 7.47
C MET A 215 -12.90 7.40 7.53
N LYS A 216 -13.12 8.12 6.43
CA LYS A 216 -12.91 9.57 6.30
C LYS A 216 -14.21 10.35 6.33
N GLU A 217 -15.36 9.69 6.47
CA GLU A 217 -16.68 10.33 6.33
C GLU A 217 -16.78 11.11 5.00
N TYR A 218 -16.11 10.61 3.95
CA TYR A 218 -16.10 11.23 2.64
C TYR A 218 -17.31 10.74 1.83
N PRO A 219 -18.16 11.65 1.33
CA PRO A 219 -19.43 11.29 0.67
C PRO A 219 -19.26 10.66 -0.72
N GLY A 220 -18.02 10.51 -1.19
CA GLY A 220 -17.75 9.94 -2.50
C GLY A 220 -18.20 10.84 -3.64
N ASN A 221 -18.65 10.22 -4.72
CA ASN A 221 -19.10 10.94 -5.91
C ASN A 221 -20.56 11.40 -5.76
N GLN A 222 -20.75 12.70 -5.63
CA GLN A 222 -22.08 13.35 -5.57
C GLN A 222 -22.25 14.21 -6.81
N MET A 223 -23.25 13.89 -7.65
CA MET A 223 -23.51 14.63 -8.88
C MET A 223 -23.99 16.06 -8.64
N SER A 224 -24.65 16.30 -7.50
CA SER A 224 -25.17 17.61 -7.13
C SER A 224 -25.38 17.70 -5.62
N TYR A 225 -25.25 18.91 -5.08
CA TYR A 225 -25.59 19.26 -3.70
C TYR A 225 -26.74 20.27 -3.63
N LEU A 226 -27.46 20.52 -4.73
CA LEU A 226 -28.51 21.56 -4.80
C LEU A 226 -29.61 21.36 -3.75
N ASP A 227 -29.97 20.10 -3.46
CA ASP A 227 -30.95 19.72 -2.43
C ASP A 227 -30.43 19.89 -1.00
N LYS A 228 -29.13 20.08 -0.82
CA LYS A 228 -28.44 20.12 0.47
C LYS A 228 -27.86 21.49 0.83
N ILE A 229 -27.70 22.39 -0.16
CA ILE A 229 -27.08 23.72 0.04
C ILE A 229 -27.80 24.55 1.11
N GLY A 230 -29.13 24.40 1.24
CA GLY A 230 -29.94 25.14 2.22
C GLY A 230 -29.98 24.52 3.62
N ALA A 231 -29.31 23.40 3.87
CA ALA A 231 -29.28 22.75 5.17
C ALA A 231 -28.55 23.65 6.19
N LYS A 232 -29.13 23.77 7.39
CA LYS A 232 -28.53 24.56 8.47
C LYS A 232 -27.57 23.71 9.31
N ASP A 233 -27.77 22.40 9.33
CA ASP A 233 -26.99 21.46 10.10
C ASP A 233 -25.96 20.77 9.21
N PHE A 234 -24.87 20.30 9.83
CA PHE A 234 -23.87 19.48 9.15
C PHE A 234 -24.50 18.15 8.75
N LEU A 235 -24.45 17.83 7.47
CA LEU A 235 -25.04 16.62 6.91
C LEU A 235 -23.97 15.51 6.83
N VAL A 236 -24.27 14.35 7.40
CA VAL A 236 -23.55 13.12 7.13
C VAL A 236 -24.21 12.46 5.90
N ILE A 237 -23.43 12.28 4.85
CA ILE A 237 -23.90 11.74 3.57
C ILE A 237 -23.21 10.40 3.36
N GLU A 238 -24.01 9.35 3.15
CA GLU A 238 -23.47 8.03 2.81
C GLU A 238 -22.65 8.08 1.50
N PRO A 239 -21.47 7.43 1.46
CA PRO A 239 -20.64 7.45 0.28
C PRO A 239 -21.33 6.80 -0.93
N SER A 240 -21.13 7.42 -2.09
CA SER A 240 -21.63 6.93 -3.36
C SER A 240 -20.49 6.85 -4.37
N SER A 241 -20.34 5.72 -5.07
CA SER A 241 -19.33 5.55 -6.11
C SER A 241 -19.87 5.95 -7.49
N LEU A 242 -18.96 6.16 -8.44
CA LEU A 242 -19.33 6.35 -9.86
C LEU A 242 -20.18 5.20 -10.41
N HIS A 243 -19.96 4.00 -9.88
CA HIS A 243 -20.72 2.81 -10.28
C HIS A 243 -22.23 2.96 -10.03
N SER A 244 -22.63 3.69 -8.99
CA SER A 244 -24.06 3.93 -8.69
C SER A 244 -24.77 4.74 -9.76
N HIS A 245 -24.03 5.53 -10.55
CA HIS A 245 -24.55 6.37 -11.63
C HIS A 245 -24.53 5.70 -13.01
N MET A 246 -23.98 4.49 -13.10
CA MET A 246 -24.00 3.74 -14.37
C MET A 246 -25.40 3.19 -14.67
N PRO A 247 -25.81 3.14 -15.95
CA PRO A 247 -27.04 2.47 -16.35
C PRO A 247 -27.04 1.00 -15.91
N GLU A 248 -28.19 0.49 -15.48
CA GLU A 248 -28.33 -0.89 -14.95
C GLU A 248 -27.84 -1.99 -15.90
N GLN A 249 -27.78 -1.73 -17.20
CA GLN A 249 -27.27 -2.65 -18.20
C GLN A 249 -25.78 -2.97 -18.01
N HIS A 250 -24.99 -2.06 -17.46
CA HIS A 250 -23.57 -2.26 -17.16
C HIS A 250 -23.32 -2.88 -15.79
N LYS A 251 -24.30 -2.84 -14.87
CA LYS A 251 -24.18 -3.44 -13.52
C LYS A 251 -24.26 -4.96 -13.53
N LYS A 252 -24.75 -5.58 -14.61
CA LYS A 252 -24.97 -7.04 -14.72
C LYS A 252 -23.81 -7.80 -15.38
N GLN A 253 -22.73 -7.13 -15.78
CA GLN A 253 -21.60 -7.73 -16.53
C GLN A 253 -20.30 -7.81 -15.71
N GLN A 254 -20.35 -7.52 -14.41
CA GLN A 254 -19.19 -7.65 -13.51
C GLN A 254 -19.41 -8.71 -12.44
#